data_2bf3387bd933035ae391b006e8e1d164
#
_entry.id   2bf3387bd933035ae391b006e8e1d164
#
_cell.length_a   1.000
_cell.length_b   1.000
_cell.length_c   1.000
_cell.angle_alpha   90.00
_cell.angle_beta   90.00
_cell.angle_gamma   90.00
#
_symmetry.space_group_name_H-M   'P 1'
#
loop_
_entity.id
_entity.type
_entity.pdbx_description
1 polymer ?
#
loop_
_entity_poly.entity_id
_entity_poly.type
_entity_poly.pdbx_seq_one_letter_code
_entity_poly.pdbx_strand_id
1 'polypeptide(L)'
;MDGVDLVVSALGITRQADGLGYQDVDYQANLNLLAEARRARVPRFAYVHVLNANSMAQVPLVAAKAAFVRALQQAAPDIASTVIAPSGYFSDMADFLAMARSGRVWLIGAGDKRINPIHGADLAEAVADAVAEERAWLDVGGPDTYRHSELARLAFDAIGRPVRITRLPDWLRRAALVVLPRVSPRRIHGPAQFFLTAFGLDMVGEPHGSRRLGACFAEMGGSGRE
;
A
#
# COMPACT_ATOMS: atom_id res chain seq x y z
N MET A 1 -14.09 11.41 22.29
CA MET A 1 -14.44 10.06 21.80
C MET A 1 -15.34 9.30 22.78
N ASP A 2 -16.32 9.96 23.44
CA ASP A 2 -17.21 9.28 24.40
C ASP A 2 -18.15 8.33 23.64
N GLY A 3 -18.29 7.07 24.12
CA GLY A 3 -19.13 6.04 23.51
C GLY A 3 -18.60 5.45 22.20
N VAL A 4 -17.28 5.59 21.94
CA VAL A 4 -16.62 4.96 20.79
C VAL A 4 -16.02 3.62 21.21
N ASP A 5 -16.41 2.54 20.53
CA ASP A 5 -15.92 1.18 20.82
C ASP A 5 -14.71 0.77 19.97
N LEU A 6 -14.51 1.43 18.83
CA LEU A 6 -13.44 1.12 17.89
C LEU A 6 -12.92 2.39 17.22
N VAL A 7 -11.60 2.54 17.18
CA VAL A 7 -10.93 3.50 16.29
C VAL A 7 -10.29 2.73 15.14
N VAL A 8 -10.57 3.12 13.90
CA VAL A 8 -9.87 2.62 12.72
C VAL A 8 -9.06 3.75 12.12
N SER A 9 -7.75 3.58 12.02
CA SER A 9 -6.88 4.56 11.37
C SER A 9 -6.25 4.01 10.10
N ALA A 10 -6.55 4.68 8.99
CA ALA A 10 -5.86 4.54 7.71
C ALA A 10 -5.04 5.80 7.40
N LEU A 11 -4.73 6.62 8.42
CA LEU A 11 -3.96 7.84 8.26
C LEU A 11 -2.55 7.55 7.75
N GLY A 12 -2.19 8.24 6.69
CA GLY A 12 -0.87 8.16 6.09
C GLY A 12 -0.82 8.94 4.79
N ILE A 13 0.37 9.28 4.35
CA ILE A 13 0.61 9.98 3.10
C ILE A 13 1.63 9.23 2.26
N THR A 14 1.37 9.09 0.97
CA THR A 14 2.38 8.61 0.02
C THR A 14 3.20 9.79 -0.51
N ARG A 15 2.56 10.92 -0.76
CA ARG A 15 3.20 12.14 -1.27
C ARG A 15 3.32 13.18 -0.16
N GLN A 16 4.53 13.70 0.03
CA GLN A 16 4.79 14.78 0.98
C GLN A 16 4.46 16.13 0.32
N ALA A 17 3.21 16.57 0.51
CA ALA A 17 2.73 17.89 0.10
C ALA A 17 2.58 18.79 1.34
N ASP A 18 2.42 20.09 1.13
CA ASP A 18 2.06 21.07 2.17
C ASP A 18 3.04 21.15 3.36
N GLY A 19 4.30 20.77 3.14
CA GLY A 19 5.34 20.81 4.18
C GLY A 19 5.27 19.69 5.21
N LEU A 20 4.27 18.81 5.15
CA LEU A 20 4.14 17.66 6.06
C LEU A 20 4.98 16.48 5.58
N GLY A 21 5.63 15.81 6.53
CA GLY A 21 6.41 14.60 6.31
C GLY A 21 5.74 13.34 6.85
N TYR A 22 6.35 12.19 6.58
CA TYR A 22 5.87 10.91 7.09
C TYR A 22 5.86 10.84 8.63
N GLN A 23 6.82 11.50 9.30
CA GLN A 23 6.84 11.57 10.75
C GLN A 23 5.66 12.36 11.32
N ASP A 24 5.21 13.39 10.61
CA ASP A 24 4.10 14.23 11.07
C ASP A 24 2.77 13.50 10.93
N VAL A 25 2.55 12.80 9.80
CA VAL A 25 1.26 12.18 9.49
C VAL A 25 1.21 10.69 9.85
N ASP A 26 2.17 9.89 9.34
CA ASP A 26 2.13 8.43 9.53
C ASP A 26 2.50 8.01 10.96
N TYR A 27 3.22 8.87 11.71
CA TYR A 27 3.58 8.61 13.09
C TYR A 27 2.86 9.55 14.08
N GLN A 28 3.15 10.85 14.08
CA GLN A 28 2.68 11.76 15.12
C GLN A 28 1.15 11.92 15.16
N ALA A 29 0.51 12.09 14.00
CA ALA A 29 -0.95 12.20 13.97
C ALA A 29 -1.64 10.92 14.48
N ASN A 30 -1.09 9.76 14.16
CA ASN A 30 -1.58 8.49 14.69
C ASN A 30 -1.31 8.33 16.19
N LEU A 31 -0.18 8.83 16.71
CA LEU A 31 0.07 8.88 18.17
C LEU A 31 -0.94 9.76 18.89
N ASN A 32 -1.27 10.92 18.33
CA ASN A 32 -2.28 11.82 18.90
C ASN A 32 -3.65 11.12 18.97
N LEU A 33 -4.01 10.39 17.90
CA LEU A 33 -5.25 9.61 17.84
C LEU A 33 -5.25 8.47 18.87
N LEU A 34 -4.12 7.77 19.04
CA LEU A 34 -3.96 6.71 20.05
C LEU A 34 -4.05 7.28 21.47
N ALA A 35 -3.42 8.42 21.75
CA ALA A 35 -3.48 9.08 23.04
C ALA A 35 -4.92 9.46 23.40
N GLU A 36 -5.69 9.99 22.44
CA GLU A 36 -7.08 10.34 22.64
C GLU A 36 -7.98 9.10 22.81
N ALA A 37 -7.72 8.03 22.05
CA ALA A 37 -8.43 6.76 22.20
C ALA A 37 -8.22 6.17 23.61
N ARG A 38 -6.99 6.19 24.13
CA ARG A 38 -6.66 5.75 25.49
C ARG A 38 -7.34 6.63 26.55
N ARG A 39 -7.29 7.98 26.37
CA ARG A 39 -7.96 8.92 27.28
C ARG A 39 -9.47 8.66 27.37
N ALA A 40 -10.10 8.34 26.25
CA ALA A 40 -11.51 8.01 26.15
C ALA A 40 -11.84 6.54 26.50
N ARG A 41 -10.84 5.74 26.85
CA ARG A 41 -10.97 4.30 27.16
C ARG A 41 -11.62 3.50 26.03
N VAL A 42 -11.28 3.84 24.78
CA VAL A 42 -11.71 3.05 23.63
C VAL A 42 -11.11 1.65 23.73
N PRO A 43 -11.89 0.58 23.68
CA PRO A 43 -11.39 -0.77 23.93
C PRO A 43 -10.51 -1.31 22.81
N ARG A 44 -10.65 -0.83 21.55
CA ARG A 44 -9.92 -1.36 20.40
C ARG A 44 -9.46 -0.30 19.41
N PHE A 45 -8.24 -0.52 18.85
CA PHE A 45 -7.65 0.31 17.81
C PHE A 45 -7.18 -0.55 16.62
N ALA A 46 -7.74 -0.33 15.43
CA ALA A 46 -7.31 -0.96 14.19
C ALA A 46 -6.44 0.02 13.37
N TYR A 47 -5.34 -0.46 12.82
CA TYR A 47 -4.39 0.36 12.05
C TYR A 47 -4.01 -0.26 10.72
N VAL A 48 -4.08 0.55 9.64
CA VAL A 48 -3.65 0.13 8.31
C VAL A 48 -2.17 0.43 8.10
N HIS A 49 -1.38 -0.62 8.09
CA HIS A 49 0.07 -0.63 7.90
C HIS A 49 0.46 -0.85 6.42
N VAL A 50 1.52 -1.60 6.16
CA VAL A 50 1.95 -2.05 4.84
C VAL A 50 2.60 -3.43 4.96
N LEU A 51 2.31 -4.30 3.99
CA LEU A 51 2.89 -5.64 3.93
C LEU A 51 4.42 -5.59 3.80
N ASN A 52 5.12 -6.59 4.33
CA ASN A 52 6.59 -6.70 4.26
C ASN A 52 7.36 -5.49 4.84
N ALA A 53 6.80 -4.78 5.81
CA ALA A 53 7.42 -3.60 6.42
C ALA A 53 8.85 -3.83 6.91
N ASN A 54 9.15 -5.03 7.46
CA ASN A 54 10.48 -5.38 7.94
C ASN A 54 11.53 -5.38 6.81
N SER A 55 11.16 -5.83 5.62
CA SER A 55 12.03 -5.82 4.42
C SER A 55 12.20 -4.42 3.82
N MET A 56 11.42 -3.45 4.28
CA MET A 56 11.40 -2.06 3.83
C MET A 56 11.73 -1.07 4.96
N ALA A 57 12.35 -1.52 6.04
CA ALA A 57 12.62 -0.70 7.24
C ALA A 57 13.45 0.57 6.97
N GLN A 58 14.25 0.58 5.88
CA GLN A 58 15.03 1.73 5.44
C GLN A 58 14.20 2.79 4.69
N VAL A 59 12.96 2.48 4.31
CA VAL A 59 12.06 3.42 3.62
C VAL A 59 11.40 4.34 4.64
N PRO A 60 11.57 5.67 4.57
CA PRO A 60 11.11 6.60 5.60
C PRO A 60 9.60 6.50 5.91
N LEU A 61 8.75 6.32 4.90
CA LEU A 61 7.32 6.08 5.05
C LEU A 61 7.06 4.84 5.91
N VAL A 62 7.72 3.72 5.57
CA VAL A 62 7.53 2.44 6.26
C VAL A 62 8.09 2.49 7.68
N ALA A 63 9.22 3.17 7.87
CA ALA A 63 9.82 3.38 9.18
C ALA A 63 8.89 4.15 10.13
N ALA A 64 8.22 5.21 9.63
CA ALA A 64 7.24 5.98 10.41
C ALA A 64 6.03 5.13 10.80
N LYS A 65 5.44 4.39 9.84
CA LYS A 65 4.34 3.46 10.10
C LYS A 65 4.73 2.36 11.09
N ALA A 66 5.91 1.75 10.94
CA ALA A 66 6.41 0.72 11.85
C ALA A 66 6.69 1.28 13.27
N ALA A 67 7.13 2.54 13.37
CA ALA A 67 7.28 3.19 14.66
C ALA A 67 5.92 3.34 15.37
N PHE A 68 4.86 3.71 14.64
CA PHE A 68 3.53 3.77 15.21
C PHE A 68 3.01 2.38 15.63
N VAL A 69 3.22 1.34 14.82
CA VAL A 69 2.82 -0.03 15.19
C VAL A 69 3.47 -0.45 16.52
N ARG A 70 4.76 -0.15 16.71
CA ARG A 70 5.43 -0.43 18.00
C ARG A 70 4.78 0.32 19.17
N ALA A 71 4.44 1.61 18.99
CA ALA A 71 3.77 2.40 20.01
C ALA A 71 2.37 1.85 20.31
N LEU A 72 1.63 1.43 19.30
CA LEU A 72 0.31 0.82 19.43
C LEU A 72 0.39 -0.51 20.19
N GLN A 73 1.35 -1.37 19.88
CA GLN A 73 1.58 -2.64 20.59
C GLN A 73 2.03 -2.42 22.05
N GLN A 74 2.80 -1.38 22.32
CA GLN A 74 3.19 -1.00 23.69
C GLN A 74 2.02 -0.45 24.52
N ALA A 75 0.94 -0.02 23.89
CA ALA A 75 -0.27 0.44 24.57
C ALA A 75 -1.14 -0.71 25.11
N ALA A 76 -0.87 -1.97 24.76
CA ALA A 76 -1.48 -3.11 25.40
C ALA A 76 -0.95 -3.24 26.86
N PRO A 77 -1.79 -3.61 27.85
CA PRO A 77 -3.16 -4.11 27.74
C PRO A 77 -4.27 -3.03 27.76
N ASP A 78 -3.93 -1.74 27.80
CA ASP A 78 -4.92 -0.66 27.94
C ASP A 78 -5.90 -0.60 26.75
N ILE A 79 -5.42 -0.97 25.53
CA ILE A 79 -6.21 -0.95 24.31
C ILE A 79 -5.82 -2.15 23.43
N ALA A 80 -6.80 -2.97 23.05
CA ALA A 80 -6.56 -4.07 22.12
C ALA A 80 -6.28 -3.52 20.72
N SER A 81 -5.32 -4.11 19.99
CA SER A 81 -4.94 -3.62 18.68
C SER A 81 -5.05 -4.68 17.59
N THR A 82 -5.47 -4.24 16.40
CA THR A 82 -5.49 -5.01 15.16
C THR A 82 -4.66 -4.26 14.12
N VAL A 83 -3.58 -4.86 13.62
CA VAL A 83 -2.76 -4.29 12.54
C VAL A 83 -3.10 -4.99 11.23
N ILE A 84 -3.49 -4.22 10.23
CA ILE A 84 -3.81 -4.71 8.90
C ILE A 84 -2.73 -4.24 7.93
N ALA A 85 -2.06 -5.17 7.24
CA ALA A 85 -0.96 -4.90 6.34
C ALA A 85 -1.33 -5.29 4.89
N PRO A 86 -1.93 -4.36 4.11
CA PRO A 86 -2.30 -4.64 2.73
C PRO A 86 -1.08 -4.76 1.81
N SER A 87 -1.22 -5.62 0.79
CA SER A 87 -0.20 -5.87 -0.23
C SER A 87 -0.04 -4.72 -1.21
N GLY A 88 -1.11 -3.98 -1.50
CA GLY A 88 -1.21 -2.85 -2.41
C GLY A 88 -2.66 -2.65 -2.84
N TYR A 89 -2.96 -1.50 -3.41
CA TYR A 89 -4.32 -1.14 -3.79
C TYR A 89 -4.54 -1.23 -5.30
N PHE A 90 -5.79 -1.44 -5.72
CA PHE A 90 -6.17 -1.34 -7.13
C PHE A 90 -5.83 0.03 -7.72
N SER A 91 -5.98 1.10 -6.94
CA SER A 91 -5.60 2.47 -7.33
C SER A 91 -4.11 2.61 -7.69
N ASP A 92 -3.23 1.90 -6.98
CA ASP A 92 -1.79 1.92 -7.28
C ASP A 92 -1.49 1.20 -8.61
N MET A 93 -2.32 0.24 -8.99
CA MET A 93 -2.19 -0.48 -10.26
C MET A 93 -2.62 0.34 -11.47
N ALA A 94 -3.31 1.47 -11.27
CA ALA A 94 -3.69 2.39 -12.36
C ALA A 94 -2.47 2.92 -13.14
N ASP A 95 -1.29 2.95 -12.54
CA ASP A 95 -0.05 3.33 -13.22
C ASP A 95 0.30 2.36 -14.37
N PHE A 96 -0.02 1.06 -14.23
CA PHE A 96 0.13 0.10 -15.33
C PHE A 96 -0.79 0.45 -16.49
N LEU A 97 -2.03 0.85 -16.21
CA LEU A 97 -2.99 1.27 -17.20
C LEU A 97 -2.56 2.58 -17.89
N ALA A 98 -2.03 3.54 -17.13
CA ALA A 98 -1.48 4.80 -17.66
C ALA A 98 -0.29 4.54 -18.59
N MET A 99 0.63 3.65 -18.21
CA MET A 99 1.74 3.23 -19.06
C MET A 99 1.26 2.50 -20.31
N ALA A 100 0.28 1.61 -20.22
CA ALA A 100 -0.28 0.93 -21.38
C ALA A 100 -0.95 1.91 -22.37
N ARG A 101 -1.67 2.93 -21.86
CA ARG A 101 -2.23 4.03 -22.67
C ARG A 101 -1.17 4.83 -23.40
N SER A 102 0.00 5.06 -22.78
CA SER A 102 1.15 5.70 -23.44
C SER A 102 1.84 4.81 -24.47
N GLY A 103 1.38 3.56 -24.62
CA GLY A 103 1.83 2.60 -25.63
C GLY A 103 2.93 1.64 -25.18
N ARG A 104 3.44 1.74 -23.93
CA ARG A 104 4.50 0.84 -23.43
C ARG A 104 4.50 0.77 -21.92
N VAL A 105 4.57 -0.44 -21.38
CA VAL A 105 4.80 -0.66 -19.94
C VAL A 105 6.28 -0.96 -19.69
N TRP A 106 6.85 -0.24 -18.72
CA TRP A 106 8.23 -0.42 -18.27
C TRP A 106 8.25 -1.24 -16.99
N LEU A 107 8.90 -2.39 -17.02
CA LEU A 107 9.10 -3.24 -15.86
C LEU A 107 10.56 -3.24 -15.44
N ILE A 108 10.80 -3.37 -14.16
CA ILE A 108 12.13 -3.51 -13.58
C ILE A 108 12.40 -4.99 -13.30
N GLY A 109 13.59 -5.47 -13.67
CA GLY A 109 13.95 -6.88 -13.57
C GLY A 109 13.18 -7.75 -14.57
N ALA A 110 12.98 -9.01 -14.24
CA ALA A 110 12.27 -9.99 -15.07
C ALA A 110 10.74 -9.75 -15.11
N GLY A 111 10.21 -8.95 -14.20
CA GLY A 111 8.77 -8.75 -14.02
C GLY A 111 8.07 -9.96 -13.41
N ASP A 112 8.81 -10.77 -12.66
CA ASP A 112 8.39 -12.03 -12.04
C ASP A 112 7.89 -11.86 -10.60
N LYS A 113 8.16 -10.70 -9.98
CA LYS A 113 7.66 -10.39 -8.63
C LYS A 113 6.14 -10.38 -8.62
N ARG A 114 5.58 -10.91 -7.51
CA ARG A 114 4.14 -11.15 -7.35
C ARG A 114 3.52 -10.14 -6.41
N ILE A 115 2.27 -9.81 -6.71
CA ILE A 115 1.42 -8.96 -5.87
C ILE A 115 -0.03 -9.44 -6.01
N ASN A 116 -0.79 -9.39 -4.92
CA ASN A 116 -2.24 -9.53 -4.96
C ASN A 116 -2.92 -8.25 -4.46
N PRO A 117 -3.02 -7.21 -5.32
CA PRO A 117 -3.59 -5.94 -4.90
C PRO A 117 -5.05 -6.11 -4.47
N ILE A 118 -5.49 -5.30 -3.51
CA ILE A 118 -6.84 -5.37 -2.95
C ILE A 118 -7.67 -4.15 -3.33
N HIS A 119 -8.97 -4.33 -3.56
CA HIS A 119 -9.91 -3.22 -3.70
C HIS A 119 -10.19 -2.58 -2.34
N GLY A 120 -10.34 -1.25 -2.29
CA GLY A 120 -10.54 -0.54 -1.02
C GLY A 120 -11.77 -1.01 -0.22
N ALA A 121 -12.87 -1.38 -0.89
CA ALA A 121 -14.05 -1.93 -0.21
C ALA A 121 -13.79 -3.33 0.36
N ASP A 122 -13.07 -4.21 -0.37
CA ASP A 122 -12.70 -5.53 0.14
C ASP A 122 -11.73 -5.41 1.33
N LEU A 123 -10.84 -4.39 1.30
CA LEU A 123 -9.99 -4.11 2.46
C LEU A 123 -10.81 -3.65 3.67
N ALA A 124 -11.85 -2.83 3.47
CA ALA A 124 -12.72 -2.40 4.56
C ALA A 124 -13.47 -3.59 5.18
N GLU A 125 -13.92 -4.55 4.36
CA GLU A 125 -14.50 -5.82 4.81
C GLU A 125 -13.46 -6.64 5.61
N ALA A 126 -12.23 -6.79 5.10
CA ALA A 126 -11.14 -7.48 5.80
C ALA A 126 -10.79 -6.84 7.16
N VAL A 127 -10.83 -5.50 7.25
CA VAL A 127 -10.64 -4.79 8.53
C VAL A 127 -11.75 -5.12 9.51
N ALA A 128 -13.02 -5.12 9.07
CA ALA A 128 -14.15 -5.44 9.92
C ALA A 128 -14.09 -6.88 10.43
N ASP A 129 -13.79 -7.83 9.55
CA ASP A 129 -13.64 -9.26 9.89
C ASP A 129 -12.48 -9.47 10.87
N ALA A 130 -11.31 -8.89 10.62
CA ALA A 130 -10.14 -9.01 11.49
C ALA A 130 -10.40 -8.43 12.90
N VAL A 131 -11.19 -7.36 12.99
CA VAL A 131 -11.61 -6.76 14.26
C VAL A 131 -12.61 -7.67 14.98
N ALA A 132 -13.60 -8.22 14.26
CA ALA A 132 -14.62 -9.13 14.83
C ALA A 132 -13.99 -10.45 15.33
N GLU A 133 -12.98 -10.95 14.60
CA GLU A 133 -12.22 -12.16 14.96
C GLU A 133 -11.12 -11.90 15.99
N GLU A 134 -10.97 -10.67 16.48
CA GLU A 134 -9.94 -10.25 17.42
C GLU A 134 -8.49 -10.54 16.96
N ARG A 135 -8.25 -10.54 15.65
CA ARG A 135 -6.92 -10.77 15.09
C ARG A 135 -5.97 -9.63 15.47
N ALA A 136 -4.82 -9.96 16.03
CA ALA A 136 -3.81 -8.97 16.36
C ALA A 136 -3.08 -8.46 15.11
N TRP A 137 -2.95 -9.30 14.06
CA TRP A 137 -2.26 -8.99 12.80
C TRP A 137 -2.92 -9.71 11.61
N LEU A 138 -3.03 -8.99 10.49
CA LEU A 138 -3.51 -9.54 9.21
C LEU A 138 -2.67 -8.99 8.06
N ASP A 139 -1.90 -9.86 7.40
CA ASP A 139 -1.30 -9.58 6.09
C ASP A 139 -2.34 -9.90 5.01
N VAL A 140 -2.86 -8.90 4.30
CA VAL A 140 -4.01 -9.07 3.40
C VAL A 140 -3.72 -8.62 1.98
N GLY A 141 -4.30 -9.31 1.01
CA GLY A 141 -4.32 -8.95 -0.40
C GLY A 141 -5.64 -9.30 -1.05
N GLY A 142 -5.79 -8.91 -2.29
CA GLY A 142 -6.97 -9.26 -3.09
C GLY A 142 -7.02 -10.74 -3.49
N PRO A 143 -8.14 -11.16 -4.11
CA PRO A 143 -8.39 -12.56 -4.43
C PRO A 143 -7.45 -13.13 -5.50
N ASP A 144 -6.87 -12.27 -6.35
CA ASP A 144 -6.02 -12.69 -7.45
C ASP A 144 -4.57 -12.27 -7.23
N THR A 145 -3.64 -13.21 -7.44
CA THR A 145 -2.20 -12.93 -7.43
C THR A 145 -1.67 -12.80 -8.84
N TYR A 146 -0.95 -11.72 -9.11
CA TYR A 146 -0.36 -11.41 -10.42
C TYR A 146 1.16 -11.26 -10.31
N ARG A 147 1.87 -11.67 -11.36
CA ARG A 147 3.23 -11.18 -11.63
C ARG A 147 3.14 -9.77 -12.22
N HIS A 148 4.15 -8.94 -12.04
CA HIS A 148 4.16 -7.60 -12.67
C HIS A 148 4.02 -7.68 -14.19
N SER A 149 4.56 -8.73 -14.83
CA SER A 149 4.37 -8.98 -16.26
C SER A 149 2.93 -9.34 -16.64
N GLU A 150 2.16 -9.94 -15.74
CA GLU A 150 0.75 -10.25 -15.93
C GLU A 150 -0.11 -8.99 -15.74
N LEU A 151 0.21 -8.14 -14.75
CA LEU A 151 -0.42 -6.83 -14.60
C LEU A 151 -0.24 -5.97 -15.85
N ALA A 152 0.96 -5.98 -16.44
CA ALA A 152 1.22 -5.25 -17.68
C ALA A 152 0.36 -5.76 -18.85
N ARG A 153 0.18 -7.08 -18.98
CA ARG A 153 -0.71 -7.66 -20.00
C ARG A 153 -2.16 -7.29 -19.74
N LEU A 154 -2.63 -7.46 -18.49
CA LEU A 154 -3.98 -7.11 -18.09
C LEU A 154 -4.33 -5.66 -18.43
N ALA A 155 -3.38 -4.73 -18.23
CA ALA A 155 -3.55 -3.33 -18.56
C ALA A 155 -3.69 -3.09 -20.07
N PHE A 156 -2.94 -3.80 -20.93
CA PHE A 156 -3.09 -3.72 -22.38
C PHE A 156 -4.40 -4.35 -22.87
N ASP A 157 -4.78 -5.49 -22.28
CA ASP A 157 -6.02 -6.19 -22.62
C ASP A 157 -7.24 -5.30 -22.32
N ALA A 158 -7.24 -4.59 -21.19
CA ALA A 158 -8.30 -3.67 -20.79
C ALA A 158 -8.54 -2.51 -21.78
N ILE A 159 -7.50 -2.10 -22.53
CA ILE A 159 -7.60 -1.01 -23.53
C ILE A 159 -7.61 -1.52 -24.97
N GLY A 160 -7.60 -2.84 -25.20
CA GLY A 160 -7.63 -3.46 -26.50
C GLY A 160 -6.40 -3.15 -27.39
N ARG A 161 -5.21 -3.04 -26.78
CA ARG A 161 -3.97 -2.73 -27.49
C ARG A 161 -2.97 -3.89 -27.46
N PRO A 162 -2.11 -4.03 -28.47
CA PRO A 162 -1.04 -5.03 -28.47
C PRO A 162 -0.07 -4.79 -27.31
N VAL A 163 0.31 -5.88 -26.63
CA VAL A 163 1.21 -5.86 -25.48
C VAL A 163 2.61 -5.40 -25.86
N ARG A 164 3.08 -4.33 -25.25
CA ARG A 164 4.44 -3.79 -25.44
C ARG A 164 5.11 -3.57 -24.08
N ILE A 165 5.94 -4.51 -23.67
CA ILE A 165 6.65 -4.50 -22.39
C ILE A 165 8.14 -4.33 -22.65
N THR A 166 8.77 -3.37 -21.97
CA THR A 166 10.23 -3.24 -21.92
C THR A 166 10.72 -3.55 -20.51
N ARG A 167 11.71 -4.41 -20.41
CA ARG A 167 12.34 -4.76 -19.14
C ARG A 167 13.62 -3.96 -18.95
N LEU A 168 13.69 -3.25 -17.82
CA LEU A 168 14.88 -2.54 -17.39
C LEU A 168 15.67 -3.43 -16.41
N PRO A 169 17.00 -3.47 -16.49
CA PRO A 169 17.80 -4.23 -15.54
C PRO A 169 17.61 -3.77 -14.09
N ASP A 170 17.58 -4.70 -13.13
CA ASP A 170 17.33 -4.37 -11.70
C ASP A 170 18.41 -3.43 -11.10
N TRP A 171 19.61 -3.40 -11.65
CA TRP A 171 20.63 -2.46 -11.20
C TRP A 171 20.20 -1.00 -11.34
N LEU A 172 19.35 -0.66 -12.32
CA LEU A 172 18.78 0.70 -12.46
C LEU A 172 17.91 1.07 -11.25
N ARG A 173 17.10 0.15 -10.76
CA ARG A 173 16.32 0.33 -9.54
C ARG A 173 17.22 0.58 -8.33
N ARG A 174 18.25 -0.26 -8.18
CA ARG A 174 19.23 -0.12 -7.08
C ARG A 174 19.98 1.20 -7.16
N ALA A 175 20.40 1.59 -8.36
CA ALA A 175 21.02 2.90 -8.59
C ALA A 175 20.07 4.05 -8.26
N ALA A 176 18.79 3.97 -8.69
CA ALA A 176 17.79 4.98 -8.38
C ALA A 176 17.56 5.13 -6.87
N LEU A 177 17.48 4.01 -6.11
CA LEU A 177 17.34 4.04 -4.65
C LEU A 177 18.51 4.72 -3.94
N VAL A 178 19.73 4.66 -4.51
CA VAL A 178 20.91 5.33 -3.97
C VAL A 178 21.00 6.80 -4.39
N VAL A 179 20.68 7.10 -5.65
CA VAL A 179 20.90 8.43 -6.26
C VAL A 179 19.76 9.39 -5.94
N LEU A 180 18.50 8.96 -6.10
CA LEU A 180 17.34 9.85 -5.94
C LEU A 180 17.30 10.61 -4.61
N PRO A 181 17.60 10.01 -3.45
CA PRO A 181 17.61 10.75 -2.19
C PRO A 181 18.65 11.86 -2.10
N ARG A 182 19.69 11.82 -2.97
CA ARG A 182 20.80 12.79 -3.00
C ARG A 182 20.57 13.95 -3.96
N VAL A 183 19.76 13.72 -5.01
CA VAL A 183 19.62 14.67 -6.12
C VAL A 183 18.20 15.24 -6.27
N SER A 184 17.21 14.71 -5.53
CA SER A 184 15.82 15.15 -5.66
C SER A 184 15.21 15.55 -4.33
N PRO A 185 14.20 16.44 -4.32
CA PRO A 185 13.51 16.81 -3.08
C PRO A 185 12.69 15.64 -2.50
N ARG A 186 12.45 15.69 -1.17
CA ARG A 186 11.73 14.64 -0.42
C ARG A 186 10.38 14.27 -1.04
N ARG A 187 9.65 15.23 -1.60
CA ARG A 187 8.35 15.02 -2.27
C ARG A 187 8.45 14.09 -3.50
N ILE A 188 9.63 13.95 -4.11
CA ILE A 188 9.86 13.08 -5.26
C ILE A 188 10.46 11.74 -4.82
N HIS A 189 11.60 11.79 -4.09
CA HIS A 189 12.28 10.54 -3.75
C HIS A 189 11.55 9.74 -2.66
N GLY A 190 10.75 10.37 -1.79
CA GLY A 190 10.01 9.65 -0.75
C GLY A 190 9.07 8.58 -1.32
N PRO A 191 8.10 8.94 -2.18
CA PRO A 191 7.27 7.97 -2.88
C PRO A 191 8.07 6.99 -3.74
N ALA A 192 9.08 7.48 -4.47
CA ALA A 192 9.91 6.64 -5.33
C ALA A 192 10.66 5.57 -4.54
N GLN A 193 11.21 5.89 -3.36
CA GLN A 193 11.85 4.91 -2.48
C GLN A 193 10.88 3.80 -2.07
N PHE A 194 9.66 4.15 -1.69
CA PHE A 194 8.64 3.17 -1.33
C PHE A 194 8.31 2.23 -2.49
N PHE A 195 7.86 2.79 -3.62
CA PHE A 195 7.45 1.98 -4.76
C PHE A 195 8.61 1.15 -5.34
N LEU A 196 9.79 1.75 -5.55
CA LEU A 196 10.95 1.03 -6.07
C LEU A 196 11.41 -0.11 -5.14
N THR A 197 11.27 0.05 -3.83
CA THR A 197 11.59 -1.02 -2.88
C THR A 197 10.53 -2.11 -2.92
N ALA A 198 9.24 -1.76 -2.86
CA ALA A 198 8.13 -2.70 -2.92
C ALA A 198 8.12 -3.52 -4.23
N PHE A 199 8.40 -2.88 -5.38
CA PHE A 199 8.54 -3.57 -6.67
C PHE A 199 9.68 -4.60 -6.73
N GLY A 200 10.62 -4.55 -5.80
CA GLY A 200 11.69 -5.54 -5.64
C GLY A 200 11.31 -6.76 -4.81
N LEU A 201 10.11 -6.78 -4.21
CA LEU A 201 9.64 -7.81 -3.28
C LEU A 201 8.40 -8.53 -3.84
N ASP A 202 8.14 -9.72 -3.33
CA ASP A 202 6.81 -10.33 -3.47
C ASP A 202 5.89 -9.71 -2.43
N MET A 203 4.80 -9.08 -2.89
CA MET A 203 3.80 -8.41 -2.06
C MET A 203 2.50 -9.22 -2.12
N VAL A 204 2.48 -10.37 -1.43
CA VAL A 204 1.36 -11.31 -1.45
C VAL A 204 0.90 -11.56 -0.02
N GLY A 205 -0.30 -11.10 0.30
CA GLY A 205 -0.99 -11.33 1.56
C GLY A 205 -2.04 -12.42 1.45
N GLU A 206 -2.73 -12.70 2.54
CA GLU A 206 -3.87 -13.59 2.61
C GLU A 206 -4.97 -13.10 1.66
N PRO A 207 -5.48 -13.95 0.75
CA PRO A 207 -6.47 -13.51 -0.24
C PRO A 207 -7.80 -13.18 0.43
N HIS A 208 -8.36 -12.01 0.13
CA HIS A 208 -9.64 -11.54 0.66
C HIS A 208 -10.45 -10.80 -0.41
N GLY A 209 -11.79 -10.86 -0.25
CA GLY A 209 -12.73 -10.17 -1.12
C GLY A 209 -13.04 -10.89 -2.42
N SER A 210 -13.86 -10.24 -3.25
CA SER A 210 -14.37 -10.80 -4.50
C SER A 210 -14.15 -9.91 -5.72
N ARG A 211 -13.76 -8.66 -5.52
CA ARG A 211 -13.55 -7.69 -6.61
C ARG A 211 -12.28 -8.02 -7.37
N ARG A 212 -12.37 -7.99 -8.70
CA ARG A 212 -11.29 -8.37 -9.61
C ARG A 212 -10.65 -7.15 -10.25
N LEU A 213 -9.31 -7.10 -10.24
CA LEU A 213 -8.57 -5.98 -10.85
C LEU A 213 -8.86 -5.83 -12.35
N GLY A 214 -9.05 -6.94 -13.06
CA GLY A 214 -9.39 -6.92 -14.49
C GLY A 214 -10.67 -6.17 -14.79
N ALA A 215 -11.72 -6.35 -13.96
CA ALA A 215 -12.98 -5.61 -14.10
C ALA A 215 -12.75 -4.11 -13.85
N CYS A 216 -12.01 -3.75 -12.80
CA CYS A 216 -11.66 -2.36 -12.50
C CYS A 216 -10.86 -1.70 -13.65
N PHE A 217 -9.91 -2.41 -14.26
CA PHE A 217 -9.17 -1.90 -15.41
C PHE A 217 -10.07 -1.74 -16.65
N ALA A 218 -11.05 -2.63 -16.88
CA ALA A 218 -12.01 -2.51 -17.97
C ALA A 218 -12.90 -1.27 -17.80
N GLU A 219 -13.39 -1.01 -16.59
CA GLU A 219 -14.17 0.19 -16.27
C GLU A 219 -13.35 1.47 -16.50
N MET A 220 -12.13 1.53 -15.95
CA MET A 220 -11.22 2.66 -16.17
C MET A 220 -10.79 2.78 -17.63
N GLY A 221 -10.66 1.66 -18.36
CA GLY A 221 -10.29 1.61 -19.79
C GLY A 221 -11.38 2.17 -20.69
N GLY A 222 -12.65 1.90 -20.35
CA GLY A 222 -13.84 2.36 -21.09
C GLY A 222 -14.12 3.85 -20.95
N SER A 223 -13.83 4.44 -19.80
CA SER A 223 -14.10 5.87 -19.51
C SER A 223 -13.25 6.87 -20.31
N GLY A 224 -12.35 6.43 -21.14
CA GLY A 224 -11.47 7.27 -21.97
C GLY A 224 -11.80 7.24 -23.48
N ARG A 225 -13.00 6.77 -23.85
CA ARG A 225 -13.45 6.67 -25.26
C ARG A 225 -14.51 7.70 -25.66
N GLU A 226 -14.77 8.72 -24.83
CA GLU A 226 -15.59 9.88 -25.19
C GLU A 226 -14.75 11.07 -25.66
#